data_acc54ad1b26e479bd215657dd35fb8a8
#
_entry.id   acc54ad1b26e479bd215657dd35fb8a8
#
_cell.length_a   1.000
_cell.length_b   1.000
_cell.length_c   1.000
_cell.angle_alpha   90.00
_cell.angle_beta   90.00
_cell.angle_gamma   90.00
#
_symmetry.space_group_name_H-M   'P 1'
#
loop_
_entity.id
_entity.type
_entity.pdbx_description
1 polymer ?
#
loop_
_entity_poly.entity_id
_entity_poly.type
_entity_poly.pdbx_seq_one_letter_code
_entity_poly.pdbx_strand_id
1 'polypeptide(L)'
;MAALQLTIVLVMFFFLQLFSGARSSTFTIINKCSYTVWPGVLSSAGIPPLSPTGFVLQKGESKSIDVPTSWSGRLWGRTLCTQDSSGKFTCLTGDCGSSTIECSGAGAIPPATLAEFTLNGASGLDFYDVSLVDGYNLPMMVSPHGGKGGNCSSAGCAAELNGNCPLELKVVDRSEGVACNSACNAFGDPKYCCSGAYSTPNTCKPSSYSKFFKAACPTAYSYAYDDGTSTFTCAGADYVITFCPTTPSTSLKTSDPMAVDISASSRSTSSALIAGAITSLAIIWQFWHLF
;
A
#
# COMPACT_ATOMS: atom_id res chain seq x y z
N MET A 1 18.83 9.55 -55.32
CA MET A 1 18.30 10.46 -54.26
C MET A 1 17.18 9.80 -53.49
N ALA A 2 16.18 9.20 -54.12
CA ALA A 2 15.04 8.55 -53.41
C ALA A 2 15.45 7.40 -52.47
N ALA A 3 16.40 6.53 -52.88
CA ALA A 3 16.89 5.43 -52.05
C ALA A 3 17.60 5.94 -50.79
N LEU A 4 18.38 6.99 -50.89
CA LEU A 4 19.09 7.59 -49.74
C LEU A 4 18.11 8.24 -48.75
N GLN A 5 17.06 8.90 -49.27
CA GLN A 5 16.02 9.47 -48.40
C GLN A 5 15.23 8.39 -47.69
N LEU A 6 14.90 7.29 -48.34
CA LEU A 6 14.22 6.15 -47.70
C LEU A 6 15.06 5.51 -46.61
N THR A 7 16.35 5.37 -46.83
CA THR A 7 17.28 4.82 -45.81
C THR A 7 17.38 5.73 -44.59
N ILE A 8 17.43 7.05 -44.79
CA ILE A 8 17.49 8.01 -43.66
C ILE A 8 16.19 7.97 -42.84
N VAL A 9 15.02 7.90 -43.51
CA VAL A 9 13.73 7.81 -42.83
C VAL A 9 13.62 6.49 -42.02
N LEU A 10 14.05 5.37 -42.58
CA LEU A 10 14.03 4.09 -41.88
C LEU A 10 14.99 4.08 -40.68
N VAL A 11 16.19 4.66 -40.81
CA VAL A 11 17.15 4.79 -39.70
C VAL A 11 16.59 5.72 -38.63
N MET A 12 15.97 6.86 -38.98
CA MET A 12 15.31 7.75 -38.01
C MET A 12 14.14 7.05 -37.33
N PHE A 13 13.32 6.27 -38.06
CA PHE A 13 12.24 5.51 -37.45
C PHE A 13 12.76 4.42 -36.49
N PHE A 14 13.87 3.76 -36.82
CA PHE A 14 14.54 2.78 -35.95
C PHE A 14 15.13 3.43 -34.70
N PHE A 15 15.72 4.62 -34.82
CA PHE A 15 16.22 5.38 -33.68
C PHE A 15 15.05 5.91 -32.80
N LEU A 16 13.93 6.34 -33.36
CA LEU A 16 12.76 6.74 -32.57
C LEU A 16 12.16 5.58 -31.75
N GLN A 17 12.24 4.36 -32.26
CA GLN A 17 11.80 3.15 -31.52
C GLN A 17 12.73 2.80 -30.35
N LEU A 18 14.02 3.15 -30.42
CA LEU A 18 14.98 2.90 -29.35
C LEU A 18 14.82 3.86 -28.16
N PHE A 19 14.08 4.97 -28.32
CA PHE A 19 13.73 5.91 -27.26
C PHE A 19 12.34 5.67 -26.67
N SER A 20 11.79 4.47 -26.82
CA SER A 20 10.71 4.03 -25.92
C SER A 20 11.32 3.91 -24.53
N GLY A 21 11.45 5.05 -23.86
CA GLY A 21 11.99 5.12 -22.51
C GLY A 21 11.28 4.12 -21.62
N ALA A 22 12.01 3.20 -21.06
CA ALA A 22 11.50 2.30 -20.03
C ALA A 22 10.91 3.22 -18.95
N ARG A 23 9.58 3.25 -18.84
CA ARG A 23 8.92 4.01 -17.79
C ARG A 23 9.25 3.30 -16.48
N SER A 24 9.97 3.97 -15.62
CA SER A 24 10.15 3.56 -14.22
C SER A 24 9.11 4.27 -13.38
N SER A 25 8.63 3.61 -12.35
CA SER A 25 7.89 4.25 -11.26
C SER A 25 8.88 4.64 -10.16
N THR A 26 8.60 5.72 -9.45
CA THR A 26 9.40 6.11 -8.30
C THR A 26 8.66 5.71 -7.02
N PHE A 27 9.35 4.97 -6.14
CA PHE A 27 8.87 4.71 -4.78
C PHE A 27 9.54 5.70 -3.84
N THR A 28 8.75 6.58 -3.21
CA THR A 28 9.23 7.48 -2.17
C THR A 28 8.82 6.92 -0.81
N ILE A 29 9.80 6.44 -0.04
CA ILE A 29 9.59 5.83 1.27
C ILE A 29 9.84 6.89 2.34
N ILE A 30 8.87 7.13 3.23
CA ILE A 30 8.91 8.21 4.23
C ILE A 30 8.74 7.61 5.63
N ASN A 31 9.62 7.95 6.54
CA ASN A 31 9.49 7.63 7.95
C ASN A 31 8.87 8.81 8.73
N LYS A 32 7.59 8.71 9.07
CA LYS A 32 6.90 9.63 9.98
C LYS A 32 6.78 9.12 11.41
N CYS A 33 7.35 7.94 11.71
CA CYS A 33 7.41 7.43 13.08
C CYS A 33 8.26 8.34 13.95
N SER A 34 8.08 8.25 15.27
CA SER A 34 8.92 8.96 16.26
C SER A 34 10.29 8.31 16.47
N TYR A 35 10.54 7.17 15.81
CA TYR A 35 11.73 6.33 15.92
C TYR A 35 12.30 5.99 14.53
N THR A 36 13.50 5.44 14.53
CA THR A 36 14.17 4.94 13.31
C THR A 36 13.46 3.70 12.79
N VAL A 37 13.26 3.64 11.47
CA VAL A 37 12.77 2.45 10.74
C VAL A 37 13.87 1.99 9.78
N TRP A 38 14.02 0.69 9.61
CA TRP A 38 14.95 0.09 8.64
C TRP A 38 14.16 -0.63 7.55
N PRO A 39 13.80 0.04 6.47
CA PRO A 39 13.08 -0.61 5.39
C PRO A 39 13.83 -1.81 4.84
N GLY A 40 13.07 -2.87 4.50
CA GLY A 40 13.53 -4.02 3.73
C GLY A 40 12.76 -4.11 2.43
N VAL A 41 13.40 -4.60 1.37
CA VAL A 41 12.81 -4.79 0.04
C VAL A 41 13.15 -6.17 -0.48
N LEU A 42 12.12 -6.87 -0.97
CA LEU A 42 12.26 -8.18 -1.59
C LEU A 42 11.54 -8.20 -2.94
N SER A 43 12.26 -8.46 -4.01
CA SER A 43 11.66 -8.74 -5.33
C SER A 43 11.06 -10.14 -5.37
N SER A 44 9.97 -10.31 -6.09
CA SER A 44 9.35 -11.62 -6.32
C SER A 44 10.28 -12.57 -7.07
N ALA A 45 10.02 -13.87 -6.99
CA ALA A 45 10.83 -14.88 -7.68
C ALA A 45 10.91 -14.60 -9.19
N GLY A 46 12.12 -14.60 -9.73
CA GLY A 46 12.39 -14.31 -11.14
C GLY A 46 12.43 -12.82 -11.50
N ILE A 47 12.16 -11.91 -10.55
CA ILE A 47 12.27 -10.46 -10.75
C ILE A 47 13.64 -9.99 -10.22
N PRO A 48 14.37 -9.17 -10.99
CA PRO A 48 15.65 -8.62 -10.54
C PRO A 48 15.50 -7.84 -9.21
N PRO A 49 16.45 -7.98 -8.27
CA PRO A 49 16.40 -7.28 -7.02
C PRO A 49 16.53 -5.76 -7.24
N LEU A 50 15.77 -5.00 -6.45
CA LEU A 50 16.02 -3.56 -6.32
C LEU A 50 17.27 -3.31 -5.46
N SER A 51 17.88 -2.17 -5.65
CA SER A 51 18.98 -1.70 -4.80
C SER A 51 18.66 -0.30 -4.28
N PRO A 52 18.80 -0.10 -2.97
CA PRO A 52 19.21 -1.06 -1.92
C PRO A 52 18.09 -2.02 -1.51
N THR A 53 18.43 -3.22 -1.03
CA THR A 53 17.48 -4.20 -0.46
C THR A 53 17.18 -3.94 1.01
N GLY A 54 17.89 -3.02 1.64
CA GLY A 54 17.67 -2.56 3.00
C GLY A 54 18.46 -1.29 3.28
N PHE A 55 17.88 -0.40 4.07
CA PHE A 55 18.50 0.90 4.40
C PHE A 55 17.95 1.44 5.74
N VAL A 56 18.49 2.57 6.17
CA VAL A 56 18.07 3.26 7.40
C VAL A 56 17.25 4.48 7.02
N LEU A 57 16.15 4.72 7.70
CA LEU A 57 15.44 5.99 7.70
C LEU A 57 15.28 6.49 9.12
N GLN A 58 15.94 7.58 9.45
CA GLN A 58 15.74 8.28 10.71
C GLN A 58 14.34 8.90 10.74
N LYS A 59 13.89 9.31 11.92
CA LYS A 59 12.64 10.07 12.07
C LYS A 59 12.60 11.25 11.11
N GLY A 60 11.57 11.34 10.28
CA GLY A 60 11.35 12.42 9.32
C GLY A 60 12.10 12.29 8.00
N GLU A 61 12.95 11.29 7.84
CA GLU A 61 13.68 11.06 6.60
C GLU A 61 12.81 10.41 5.52
N SER A 62 13.22 10.62 4.29
CA SER A 62 12.66 9.95 3.10
C SER A 62 13.76 9.50 2.15
N LYS A 63 13.46 8.46 1.37
CA LYS A 63 14.33 7.94 0.31
C LYS A 63 13.50 7.57 -0.89
N SER A 64 13.92 8.00 -2.08
CA SER A 64 13.32 7.58 -3.35
C SER A 64 14.15 6.47 -3.98
N ILE A 65 13.46 5.51 -4.61
CA ILE A 65 14.02 4.38 -5.34
C ILE A 65 13.32 4.32 -6.69
N ASP A 66 14.09 4.25 -7.76
CA ASP A 66 13.56 3.99 -9.10
C ASP A 66 13.22 2.51 -9.24
N VAL A 67 12.00 2.22 -9.65
CA VAL A 67 11.47 0.87 -9.74
C VAL A 67 11.13 0.58 -11.20
N PRO A 68 11.76 -0.43 -11.83
CA PRO A 68 11.49 -0.78 -13.22
C PRO A 68 10.01 -1.13 -13.45
N THR A 69 9.50 -0.78 -14.63
CA THR A 69 8.21 -1.30 -15.11
C THR A 69 8.21 -2.83 -15.02
N SER A 70 7.12 -3.42 -14.60
CA SER A 70 6.99 -4.88 -14.39
C SER A 70 7.74 -5.43 -13.17
N TRP A 71 8.25 -4.57 -12.29
CA TRP A 71 8.73 -5.04 -11.00
C TRP A 71 7.57 -5.57 -10.16
N SER A 72 7.82 -6.67 -9.48
CA SER A 72 6.90 -7.23 -8.49
C SER A 72 7.70 -7.58 -7.24
N GLY A 73 7.10 -7.34 -6.07
CA GLY A 73 7.77 -7.59 -4.81
C GLY A 73 7.05 -6.93 -3.64
N ARG A 74 7.77 -6.86 -2.53
CA ARG A 74 7.25 -6.30 -1.28
C ARG A 74 8.28 -5.43 -0.57
N LEU A 75 7.78 -4.51 0.23
CA LEU A 75 8.53 -3.60 1.09
C LEU A 75 7.92 -3.64 2.49
N TRP A 76 8.74 -3.56 3.52
CA TRP A 76 8.31 -3.51 4.92
C TRP A 76 9.23 -2.64 5.77
N GLY A 77 8.79 -2.30 6.98
CA GLY A 77 9.61 -1.61 7.97
C GLY A 77 10.08 -2.58 9.06
N ARG A 78 11.38 -2.61 9.32
CA ARG A 78 11.98 -3.31 10.48
C ARG A 78 12.09 -2.31 11.61
N THR A 79 11.84 -2.75 12.85
CA THR A 79 11.92 -1.89 14.03
C THR A 79 12.70 -2.53 15.17
N LEU A 80 13.12 -1.71 16.12
CA LEU A 80 13.89 -2.14 17.29
C LEU A 80 15.14 -2.93 16.88
N CYS A 81 15.86 -2.38 15.90
CA CYS A 81 17.06 -2.99 15.37
C CYS A 81 18.30 -2.59 16.18
N THR A 82 19.21 -3.52 16.33
CA THR A 82 20.47 -3.35 17.04
C THR A 82 21.62 -3.99 16.26
N GLN A 83 22.83 -3.52 16.52
CA GLN A 83 24.04 -4.16 16.04
C GLN A 83 24.88 -4.56 17.25
N ASP A 84 25.25 -5.83 17.34
CA ASP A 84 26.05 -6.33 18.44
C ASP A 84 27.55 -6.02 18.26
N SER A 85 28.36 -6.41 19.24
CA SER A 85 29.82 -6.18 19.24
C SER A 85 30.56 -6.93 18.12
N SER A 86 29.95 -7.96 17.52
CA SER A 86 30.49 -8.68 16.37
C SER A 86 30.13 -8.01 15.03
N GLY A 87 29.31 -6.97 15.06
CA GLY A 87 28.79 -6.30 13.86
C GLY A 87 27.53 -6.95 13.30
N LYS A 88 26.98 -7.98 13.95
CA LYS A 88 25.73 -8.62 13.51
C LYS A 88 24.55 -7.70 13.76
N PHE A 89 23.84 -7.39 12.69
CA PHE A 89 22.63 -6.58 12.71
C PHE A 89 21.38 -7.47 12.86
N THR A 90 20.49 -7.14 13.77
CA THR A 90 19.22 -7.85 14.00
C THR A 90 18.11 -6.88 14.37
N CYS A 91 16.86 -7.21 14.05
CA CYS A 91 15.68 -6.44 14.41
C CYS A 91 14.70 -7.29 15.19
N LEU A 92 14.01 -6.70 16.15
CA LEU A 92 13.02 -7.41 16.94
C LEU A 92 11.75 -7.70 16.14
N THR A 93 11.37 -6.80 15.21
CA THR A 93 10.22 -7.00 14.31
C THR A 93 10.61 -6.84 12.85
N GLY A 94 10.06 -7.70 12.01
CA GLY A 94 10.28 -7.68 10.56
C GLY A 94 11.72 -7.95 10.12
N ASP A 95 12.57 -8.55 10.97
CA ASP A 95 13.95 -8.91 10.61
C ASP A 95 13.97 -9.75 9.33
N CYS A 96 15.01 -9.64 8.54
CA CYS A 96 15.17 -10.47 7.35
C CYS A 96 16.23 -11.56 7.47
N GLY A 97 16.85 -11.69 8.65
CA GLY A 97 17.82 -12.77 8.95
C GLY A 97 19.16 -12.66 8.23
N SER A 98 19.41 -11.56 7.52
CA SER A 98 20.65 -11.35 6.75
C SER A 98 21.87 -11.04 7.63
N SER A 99 21.65 -10.68 8.88
CA SER A 99 22.66 -10.17 9.81
C SER A 99 23.31 -8.85 9.38
N THR A 100 22.76 -8.18 8.36
CA THR A 100 23.21 -6.89 7.83
C THR A 100 22.00 -5.97 7.60
N ILE A 101 22.25 -4.69 7.31
CA ILE A 101 21.18 -3.73 6.95
C ILE A 101 20.51 -4.15 5.64
N GLU A 102 21.28 -4.63 4.66
CA GLU A 102 20.77 -5.17 3.40
C GLU A 102 20.11 -6.54 3.63
N CYS A 103 18.90 -6.75 3.11
CA CYS A 103 18.21 -8.04 3.21
C CYS A 103 18.69 -9.08 2.19
N SER A 104 19.33 -8.63 1.09
CA SER A 104 20.01 -9.49 0.10
C SER A 104 19.16 -10.66 -0.43
N GLY A 105 17.88 -10.42 -0.66
CA GLY A 105 16.94 -11.43 -1.17
C GLY A 105 16.21 -12.24 -0.09
N ALA A 106 16.41 -11.92 1.18
CA ALA A 106 15.60 -12.47 2.27
C ALA A 106 14.35 -11.61 2.54
N GLY A 107 13.25 -12.27 2.88
CA GLY A 107 11.98 -11.61 3.24
C GLY A 107 11.87 -11.27 4.72
N ALA A 108 10.80 -10.57 5.07
CA ALA A 108 10.48 -10.28 6.46
C ALA A 108 10.19 -11.57 7.25
N ILE A 109 10.75 -11.66 8.44
CA ILE A 109 10.32 -12.65 9.44
C ILE A 109 9.09 -12.06 10.15
N PRO A 110 7.94 -12.72 10.09
CA PRO A 110 6.71 -12.25 10.75
C PRO A 110 6.88 -12.10 12.28
N PRO A 111 6.11 -11.17 12.91
CA PRO A 111 5.08 -10.33 12.28
C PRO A 111 5.65 -9.10 11.59
N ALA A 112 5.08 -8.77 10.41
CA ALA A 112 5.47 -7.58 9.66
C ALA A 112 4.29 -7.06 8.81
N THR A 113 4.10 -5.75 8.80
CA THR A 113 3.22 -5.07 7.85
C THR A 113 3.95 -4.97 6.52
N LEU A 114 3.32 -5.45 5.43
CA LEU A 114 3.92 -5.49 4.10
C LEU A 114 3.20 -4.51 3.16
N ALA A 115 3.93 -3.77 2.33
CA ALA A 115 3.41 -3.14 1.13
C ALA A 115 3.81 -4.03 -0.06
N GLU A 116 2.84 -4.50 -0.83
CA GLU A 116 3.05 -5.44 -1.92
C GLU A 116 2.68 -4.78 -3.25
N PHE A 117 3.44 -5.10 -4.31
CA PHE A 117 3.28 -4.48 -5.62
C PHE A 117 3.46 -5.47 -6.75
N THR A 118 2.69 -5.29 -7.81
CA THR A 118 2.93 -5.85 -9.15
C THR A 118 2.72 -4.74 -10.16
N LEU A 119 3.81 -4.14 -10.63
CA LEU A 119 3.75 -3.04 -11.60
C LEU A 119 3.50 -3.56 -13.00
N ASN A 120 2.70 -2.79 -13.77
CA ASN A 120 2.36 -3.10 -15.15
C ASN A 120 1.86 -4.56 -15.34
N GLY A 121 1.00 -5.00 -14.43
CA GLY A 121 0.38 -6.32 -14.45
C GLY A 121 -0.74 -6.44 -15.49
N ALA A 122 -1.79 -7.17 -15.15
CA ALA A 122 -2.91 -7.40 -16.06
C ALA A 122 -3.51 -6.06 -16.57
N SER A 123 -3.74 -5.98 -17.87
CA SER A 123 -4.26 -4.79 -18.56
C SER A 123 -3.40 -3.53 -18.41
N GLY A 124 -2.10 -3.68 -18.10
CA GLY A 124 -1.17 -2.56 -17.90
C GLY A 124 -1.43 -1.76 -16.63
N LEU A 125 -2.12 -2.35 -15.67
CA LEU A 125 -2.36 -1.77 -14.35
C LEU A 125 -1.29 -2.23 -13.35
N ASP A 126 -0.92 -1.33 -12.46
CA ASP A 126 -0.22 -1.68 -11.24
C ASP A 126 -1.24 -2.22 -10.24
N PHE A 127 -0.88 -3.28 -9.56
CA PHE A 127 -1.62 -3.83 -8.42
C PHE A 127 -0.80 -3.56 -7.17
N TYR A 128 -1.43 -3.03 -6.15
CA TYR A 128 -0.77 -2.75 -4.88
C TYR A 128 -1.72 -2.91 -3.70
N ASP A 129 -1.15 -3.25 -2.57
CA ASP A 129 -1.86 -3.36 -1.31
C ASP A 129 -0.93 -3.15 -0.10
N VAL A 130 -1.55 -3.06 1.06
CA VAL A 130 -0.88 -3.26 2.35
C VAL A 130 -1.47 -4.50 3.00
N SER A 131 -0.60 -5.41 3.42
CA SER A 131 -0.97 -6.71 3.95
C SER A 131 -0.62 -6.86 5.43
N LEU A 132 -1.59 -7.37 6.20
CA LEU A 132 -1.45 -7.82 7.58
C LEU A 132 -1.59 -9.35 7.69
N VAL A 133 -1.51 -10.06 6.57
CA VAL A 133 -1.57 -11.55 6.54
C VAL A 133 -0.41 -12.15 7.29
N ASP A 134 0.77 -11.51 7.23
CA ASP A 134 1.97 -11.86 8.00
C ASP A 134 2.06 -11.11 9.34
N GLY A 135 0.92 -10.60 9.84
CA GLY A 135 0.84 -9.84 11.08
C GLY A 135 1.09 -8.34 10.88
N TYR A 136 1.26 -7.65 11.99
CA TYR A 136 1.41 -6.20 12.06
C TYR A 136 2.58 -5.84 12.98
N ASN A 137 3.39 -4.85 12.59
CA ASN A 137 4.42 -4.30 13.46
C ASN A 137 4.41 -2.76 13.52
N LEU A 138 4.00 -2.08 12.46
CA LEU A 138 3.90 -0.61 12.43
C LEU A 138 2.83 -0.15 11.43
N PRO A 139 2.25 1.05 11.63
CA PRO A 139 1.33 1.64 10.65
C PRO A 139 2.02 1.90 9.31
N MET A 140 1.32 1.60 8.21
CA MET A 140 1.83 1.81 6.86
C MET A 140 0.72 2.22 5.91
N MET A 141 1.01 3.17 5.01
CA MET A 141 0.11 3.62 3.95
C MET A 141 0.85 3.70 2.62
N VAL A 142 0.25 3.18 1.57
CA VAL A 142 0.68 3.34 0.17
C VAL A 142 -0.26 4.31 -0.51
N SER A 143 0.27 5.35 -1.13
CA SER A 143 -0.51 6.36 -1.85
C SER A 143 0.06 6.55 -3.26
N PRO A 144 -0.73 6.30 -4.34
CA PRO A 144 -0.32 6.57 -5.70
C PRO A 144 -0.31 8.09 -6.00
N HIS A 145 0.62 8.52 -6.85
CA HIS A 145 0.74 9.88 -7.34
C HIS A 145 0.81 9.93 -8.87
N GLY A 146 0.04 10.80 -9.50
CA GLY A 146 0.10 11.07 -10.94
C GLY A 146 -0.45 9.97 -11.84
N GLY A 147 -0.93 8.87 -11.31
CA GLY A 147 -1.49 7.76 -12.05
C GLY A 147 -2.90 8.01 -12.60
N LYS A 148 -3.37 7.11 -13.44
CA LYS A 148 -4.71 7.12 -14.04
C LYS A 148 -5.20 5.69 -14.28
N GLY A 149 -6.50 5.53 -14.46
CA GLY A 149 -7.12 4.20 -14.58
C GLY A 149 -7.15 3.47 -13.23
N GLY A 150 -7.89 2.38 -13.14
CA GLY A 150 -8.12 1.74 -11.85
C GLY A 150 -8.82 2.65 -10.85
N ASN A 151 -8.65 2.38 -9.56
CA ASN A 151 -9.20 3.23 -8.50
C ASN A 151 -8.19 4.25 -7.94
N CYS A 152 -6.88 4.07 -8.17
CA CYS A 152 -5.78 4.95 -7.73
C CYS A 152 -5.97 5.52 -6.32
N SER A 153 -6.47 4.70 -5.39
CA SER A 153 -6.76 5.08 -4.01
C SER A 153 -5.65 4.64 -3.06
N SER A 154 -5.52 5.32 -1.93
CA SER A 154 -4.55 4.90 -0.91
C SER A 154 -4.99 3.59 -0.25
N ALA A 155 -4.02 2.70 -0.04
CA ALA A 155 -4.17 1.42 0.64
C ALA A 155 -3.35 1.42 1.95
N GLY A 156 -3.86 0.81 3.01
CA GLY A 156 -3.04 0.62 4.20
C GLY A 156 -3.75 0.65 5.54
N CYS A 157 -2.93 0.75 6.56
CA CYS A 157 -3.31 0.78 7.96
C CYS A 157 -2.63 1.96 8.65
N ALA A 158 -3.42 2.96 9.03
CA ALA A 158 -2.92 4.11 9.80
C ALA A 158 -3.11 3.93 11.32
N ALA A 159 -3.79 2.87 11.75
CA ALA A 159 -4.04 2.60 13.15
C ALA A 159 -2.81 2.01 13.84
N GLU A 160 -2.59 2.41 15.10
CA GLU A 160 -1.59 1.75 15.97
C GLU A 160 -2.25 0.56 16.67
N LEU A 161 -1.77 -0.65 16.38
CA LEU A 161 -2.39 -1.90 16.86
C LEU A 161 -1.62 -2.59 17.99
N ASN A 162 -0.34 -2.28 18.18
CA ASN A 162 0.51 -3.02 19.12
C ASN A 162 -0.02 -2.95 20.56
N GLY A 163 -0.55 -1.79 20.96
CA GLY A 163 -1.17 -1.61 22.27
C GLY A 163 -2.44 -2.43 22.48
N ASN A 164 -3.26 -2.56 21.42
CA ASN A 164 -4.59 -3.18 21.45
C ASN A 164 -4.62 -4.59 20.87
N CYS A 165 -3.46 -5.17 20.53
CA CYS A 165 -3.36 -6.52 19.98
C CYS A 165 -3.93 -7.55 20.97
N PRO A 166 -4.76 -8.52 20.51
CA PRO A 166 -5.19 -9.64 21.32
C PRO A 166 -4.02 -10.33 22.03
N LEU A 167 -4.19 -10.71 23.29
CA LEU A 167 -3.08 -11.20 24.10
C LEU A 167 -2.38 -12.42 23.49
N GLU A 168 -3.14 -13.31 22.88
CA GLU A 168 -2.64 -14.52 22.23
C GLU A 168 -1.89 -14.27 20.91
N LEU A 169 -2.01 -13.06 20.34
CA LEU A 169 -1.29 -12.63 19.12
C LEU A 169 -0.15 -11.66 19.44
N LYS A 170 -0.13 -11.10 20.66
CA LYS A 170 0.76 -9.99 21.03
C LYS A 170 2.21 -10.44 21.16
N VAL A 171 3.10 -9.76 20.46
CA VAL A 171 4.55 -9.84 20.68
C VAL A 171 4.93 -8.73 21.66
N VAL A 172 5.63 -9.11 22.73
CA VAL A 172 5.96 -8.22 23.85
C VAL A 172 7.48 -8.11 24.00
N ASP A 173 7.98 -6.89 24.15
CA ASP A 173 9.33 -6.59 24.62
C ASP A 173 9.24 -5.68 25.84
N ARG A 174 9.94 -6.03 26.94
CA ARG A 174 9.98 -5.24 28.19
C ARG A 174 8.60 -4.77 28.68
N SER A 175 7.60 -5.64 28.57
CA SER A 175 6.20 -5.40 28.94
C SER A 175 5.40 -4.52 27.97
N GLU A 176 5.96 -4.04 26.88
CA GLU A 176 5.26 -3.29 25.84
C GLU A 176 4.94 -4.18 24.64
N GLY A 177 3.75 -4.01 24.06
CA GLY A 177 3.40 -4.65 22.79
C GLY A 177 4.17 -3.99 21.65
N VAL A 178 4.97 -4.75 20.92
CA VAL A 178 5.84 -4.24 19.84
C VAL A 178 5.43 -4.72 18.45
N ALA A 179 4.62 -5.77 18.41
CA ALA A 179 4.02 -6.29 17.17
C ALA A 179 2.81 -7.17 17.50
N CYS A 180 2.06 -7.54 16.47
CA CYS A 180 0.86 -8.34 16.55
C CYS A 180 0.90 -9.45 15.49
N ASN A 181 1.00 -10.70 15.90
CA ASN A 181 0.97 -11.83 14.97
C ASN A 181 -0.37 -11.94 14.26
N SER A 182 -0.36 -12.43 13.03
CA SER A 182 -1.59 -12.99 12.46
C SER A 182 -1.95 -14.29 13.18
N ALA A 183 -3.22 -14.70 13.09
CA ALA A 183 -3.63 -15.99 13.66
C ALA A 183 -2.90 -17.17 13.00
N CYS A 184 -2.54 -17.05 11.70
CA CYS A 184 -1.71 -18.06 11.04
C CYS A 184 -0.34 -18.16 11.69
N ASN A 185 0.33 -17.03 11.90
CA ASN A 185 1.66 -17.03 12.50
C ASN A 185 1.64 -17.52 13.97
N ALA A 186 0.60 -17.15 14.73
CA ALA A 186 0.50 -17.50 16.13
C ALA A 186 0.16 -18.98 16.35
N PHE A 187 -0.70 -19.56 15.53
CA PHE A 187 -1.28 -20.89 15.79
C PHE A 187 -0.88 -21.96 14.77
N GLY A 188 -0.45 -21.59 13.55
CA GLY A 188 -0.13 -22.52 12.47
C GLY A 188 -1.30 -23.37 11.98
N ASP A 189 -2.54 -23.02 12.36
CA ASP A 189 -3.75 -23.78 12.00
C ASP A 189 -4.12 -23.49 10.54
N PRO A 190 -4.29 -24.53 9.70
CA PRO A 190 -4.67 -24.38 8.31
C PRO A 190 -5.88 -23.48 8.04
N LYS A 191 -6.85 -23.42 8.96
CA LYS A 191 -8.03 -22.55 8.83
C LYS A 191 -7.69 -21.06 8.89
N TYR A 192 -6.61 -20.68 9.58
CA TYR A 192 -6.14 -19.30 9.65
C TYR A 192 -5.13 -19.00 8.55
N CYS A 193 -4.34 -20.03 8.14
CA CYS A 193 -3.34 -19.93 7.09
C CYS A 193 -3.93 -20.07 5.68
N CYS A 194 -5.21 -20.34 5.55
CA CYS A 194 -5.87 -20.63 4.27
C CYS A 194 -5.15 -21.72 3.47
N SER A 195 -4.75 -22.81 4.13
CA SER A 195 -3.97 -23.89 3.52
C SER A 195 -4.71 -25.23 3.63
N GLY A 196 -4.22 -26.27 2.92
CA GLY A 196 -4.83 -27.59 2.93
C GLY A 196 -6.31 -27.56 2.55
N ALA A 197 -7.19 -28.04 3.43
CA ALA A 197 -8.65 -28.04 3.22
C ALA A 197 -9.25 -26.63 3.12
N TYR A 198 -8.51 -25.60 3.53
CA TYR A 198 -8.95 -24.20 3.54
C TYR A 198 -8.28 -23.37 2.42
N SER A 199 -7.74 -23.98 1.38
CA SER A 199 -6.98 -23.29 0.32
C SER A 199 -7.82 -22.61 -0.76
N THR A 200 -9.08 -22.29 -0.49
CA THR A 200 -9.97 -21.58 -1.43
C THR A 200 -10.77 -20.49 -0.73
N PRO A 201 -11.22 -19.44 -1.46
CA PRO A 201 -12.09 -18.40 -0.89
C PRO A 201 -13.42 -18.95 -0.29
N ASN A 202 -13.87 -20.12 -0.79
CA ASN A 202 -15.08 -20.75 -0.29
C ASN A 202 -14.87 -21.46 1.04
N THR A 203 -13.69 -21.98 1.29
CA THR A 203 -13.35 -22.75 2.49
C THR A 203 -12.63 -21.93 3.55
N CYS A 204 -11.82 -20.93 3.16
CA CYS A 204 -11.18 -20.02 4.10
C CYS A 204 -12.03 -18.78 4.30
N LYS A 205 -12.54 -18.59 5.51
CA LYS A 205 -13.41 -17.47 5.88
C LYS A 205 -12.74 -16.57 6.91
N PRO A 206 -13.10 -15.26 6.96
CA PRO A 206 -12.58 -14.35 7.97
C PRO A 206 -12.81 -14.87 9.38
N SER A 207 -11.75 -14.96 10.17
CA SER A 207 -11.77 -15.30 11.59
C SER A 207 -12.10 -14.09 12.47
N SER A 208 -12.32 -14.30 13.78
CA SER A 208 -12.39 -13.19 14.73
C SER A 208 -11.12 -12.34 14.74
N TYR A 209 -9.95 -12.96 14.56
CA TYR A 209 -8.66 -12.29 14.51
C TYR A 209 -8.49 -11.44 13.24
N SER A 210 -8.80 -11.97 12.06
CA SER A 210 -8.75 -11.18 10.84
C SER A 210 -9.76 -10.02 10.86
N LYS A 211 -10.94 -10.23 11.45
CA LYS A 211 -11.92 -9.16 11.65
C LYS A 211 -11.42 -8.04 12.58
N PHE A 212 -10.59 -8.36 13.59
CA PHE A 212 -9.94 -7.36 14.42
C PHE A 212 -9.04 -6.46 13.56
N PHE A 213 -8.14 -7.04 12.74
CA PHE A 213 -7.30 -6.27 11.82
C PHE A 213 -8.13 -5.47 10.83
N LYS A 214 -9.15 -6.08 10.22
CA LYS A 214 -10.01 -5.42 9.22
C LYS A 214 -10.81 -4.25 9.77
N ALA A 215 -11.31 -4.36 10.99
CA ALA A 215 -12.04 -3.27 11.64
C ALA A 215 -11.15 -2.04 11.89
N ALA A 216 -9.89 -2.26 12.22
CA ALA A 216 -8.92 -1.18 12.44
C ALA A 216 -8.33 -0.63 11.12
N CYS A 217 -8.17 -1.49 10.10
CA CYS A 217 -7.50 -1.20 8.84
C CYS A 217 -8.34 -1.66 7.64
N PRO A 218 -9.43 -0.94 7.31
CA PRO A 218 -10.42 -1.41 6.32
C PRO A 218 -9.87 -1.60 4.90
N THR A 219 -8.76 -0.95 4.55
CA THR A 219 -8.13 -1.02 3.23
C THR A 219 -6.85 -1.88 3.19
N ALA A 220 -6.55 -2.60 4.28
CA ALA A 220 -5.45 -3.56 4.30
C ALA A 220 -5.96 -5.00 4.25
N TYR A 221 -5.18 -5.92 3.66
CA TYR A 221 -5.47 -7.35 3.76
C TYR A 221 -5.40 -7.80 5.20
N SER A 222 -6.43 -8.49 5.65
CA SER A 222 -6.52 -9.06 7.01
C SER A 222 -6.42 -10.59 7.01
N TYR A 223 -6.59 -11.24 5.87
CA TYR A 223 -6.38 -12.66 5.60
C TYR A 223 -6.25 -12.90 4.09
N ALA A 224 -5.84 -14.09 3.67
CA ALA A 224 -5.39 -14.36 2.30
C ALA A 224 -6.42 -14.13 1.18
N TYR A 225 -7.73 -14.15 1.45
CA TYR A 225 -8.79 -13.94 0.46
C TYR A 225 -9.61 -12.67 0.73
N ASP A 226 -8.97 -11.61 1.17
CA ASP A 226 -9.59 -10.31 1.48
C ASP A 226 -9.58 -9.34 0.27
N ASP A 227 -9.50 -9.87 -0.95
CA ASP A 227 -9.28 -9.11 -2.18
C ASP A 227 -10.29 -7.99 -2.43
N GLY A 228 -11.56 -8.22 -2.10
CA GLY A 228 -12.67 -7.33 -2.45
C GLY A 228 -12.54 -5.89 -1.92
N THR A 229 -11.79 -5.68 -0.85
CA THR A 229 -11.62 -4.36 -0.20
C THR A 229 -10.15 -3.98 0.00
N SER A 230 -9.21 -4.83 -0.41
CA SER A 230 -7.80 -4.68 -0.05
C SER A 230 -6.88 -4.56 -1.26
N THR A 231 -7.30 -5.02 -2.45
CA THR A 231 -6.54 -4.85 -3.70
C THR A 231 -6.86 -3.52 -4.36
N PHE A 232 -5.82 -2.76 -4.69
CA PHE A 232 -5.92 -1.48 -5.38
C PHE A 232 -5.17 -1.51 -6.69
N THR A 233 -5.61 -0.71 -7.65
CA THR A 233 -5.00 -0.64 -8.98
C THR A 233 -4.83 0.80 -9.44
N CYS A 234 -3.73 1.08 -10.16
CA CYS A 234 -3.48 2.34 -10.82
C CYS A 234 -2.61 2.08 -12.06
N ALA A 235 -2.50 3.01 -13.00
CA ALA A 235 -1.59 2.87 -14.12
C ALA A 235 -0.66 4.07 -14.23
N GLY A 236 0.65 3.80 -14.34
CA GLY A 236 1.66 4.83 -14.55
C GLY A 236 1.75 5.83 -13.40
N ALA A 237 1.60 5.35 -12.18
CA ALA A 237 1.75 6.12 -10.95
C ALA A 237 3.17 5.99 -10.38
N ASP A 238 3.58 7.03 -9.67
CA ASP A 238 4.59 6.93 -8.62
C ASP A 238 3.90 6.59 -7.30
N TYR A 239 4.65 6.07 -6.33
CA TYR A 239 4.07 5.63 -5.05
C TYR A 239 4.79 6.25 -3.87
N VAL A 240 4.02 6.78 -2.91
CA VAL A 240 4.53 7.19 -1.61
C VAL A 240 4.15 6.14 -0.58
N ILE A 241 5.17 5.51 0.02
CA ILE A 241 5.03 4.55 1.10
C ILE A 241 5.39 5.26 2.40
N THR A 242 4.41 5.43 3.30
CA THR A 242 4.60 6.17 4.53
C THR A 242 4.49 5.24 5.74
N PHE A 243 5.54 5.14 6.52
CA PHE A 243 5.50 4.53 7.85
C PHE A 243 4.94 5.52 8.85
N CYS A 244 4.07 5.08 9.77
CA CYS A 244 3.36 5.86 10.77
C CYS A 244 2.69 7.10 10.17
N PRO A 245 1.81 6.96 9.17
CA PRO A 245 1.11 8.11 8.60
C PRO A 245 0.29 8.81 9.67
N THR A 246 0.35 10.15 9.69
CA THR A 246 -0.54 10.92 10.56
C THR A 246 -1.97 10.81 10.05
N THR A 247 -2.87 10.23 10.83
CA THR A 247 -4.30 10.39 10.58
C THR A 247 -4.61 11.89 10.66
N PRO A 248 -5.37 12.47 9.70
CA PRO A 248 -5.91 13.79 9.91
C PRO A 248 -6.69 13.74 11.22
N SER A 249 -6.20 14.43 12.25
CA SER A 249 -6.97 14.61 13.46
C SER A 249 -8.24 15.38 13.07
N THR A 250 -9.36 14.67 12.99
CA THR A 250 -10.65 15.30 13.12
C THR A 250 -10.64 15.88 14.53
N SER A 251 -10.26 17.15 14.65
CA SER A 251 -10.46 17.88 15.86
C SER A 251 -11.98 17.91 16.08
N LEU A 252 -12.49 16.99 16.88
CA LEU A 252 -13.72 17.20 17.59
C LEU A 252 -13.48 18.47 18.39
N LYS A 253 -14.00 19.58 17.85
CA LYS A 253 -14.23 20.76 18.68
C LYS A 253 -15.14 20.27 19.79
N THR A 254 -14.58 20.03 20.95
CA THR A 254 -15.31 20.01 22.20
C THR A 254 -15.95 21.38 22.30
N SER A 255 -17.23 21.48 21.90
CA SER A 255 -18.08 22.58 22.26
C SER A 255 -18.28 22.45 23.76
N ASP A 256 -17.75 23.42 24.50
CA ASP A 256 -18.06 23.65 25.90
C ASP A 256 -19.58 23.63 26.11
N PRO A 257 -20.07 23.05 27.19
CA PRO A 257 -21.48 23.16 27.54
C PRO A 257 -21.80 24.57 28.07
N MET A 258 -22.22 25.47 27.18
CA MET A 258 -22.78 26.75 27.59
C MET A 258 -24.30 26.66 27.53
N ALA A 259 -24.86 26.81 28.74
CA ALA A 259 -26.16 27.40 29.11
C ALA A 259 -27.33 27.28 28.14
N VAL A 260 -28.33 26.60 28.65
CA VAL A 260 -29.72 26.64 28.19
C VAL A 260 -30.25 28.08 28.34
N ASP A 261 -30.63 28.69 27.22
CA ASP A 261 -31.52 29.84 27.25
C ASP A 261 -32.77 29.49 26.42
N ILE A 262 -33.89 29.44 27.12
CA ILE A 262 -35.22 29.14 26.59
C ILE A 262 -35.83 30.45 26.09
N SER A 263 -35.97 30.58 24.77
CA SER A 263 -36.92 31.54 24.20
C SER A 263 -37.56 31.01 22.95
N ALA A 264 -38.85 30.92 23.01
CA ALA A 264 -39.77 30.42 22.00
C ALA A 264 -39.99 31.38 20.83
N SER A 265 -40.63 30.80 19.77
CA SER A 265 -41.37 31.48 18.69
C SER A 265 -40.51 31.75 17.43
N SER A 266 -40.93 31.44 16.22
CA SER A 266 -42.18 31.15 15.53
C SER A 266 -41.91 30.66 14.11
N ARG A 267 -42.88 30.02 13.54
CA ARG A 267 -42.98 29.47 12.18
C ARG A 267 -42.71 30.51 11.07
N SER A 268 -42.07 30.08 9.99
CA SER A 268 -42.49 30.52 8.65
C SER A 268 -42.12 29.48 7.60
N THR A 269 -43.13 28.96 6.93
CA THR A 269 -43.13 28.15 5.73
C THR A 269 -42.91 29.04 4.52
N SER A 270 -42.08 28.58 3.56
CA SER A 270 -42.24 29.00 2.15
C SER A 270 -41.66 27.94 1.23
N SER A 271 -42.56 27.27 0.56
CA SER A 271 -42.31 26.44 -0.65
C SER A 271 -42.06 27.37 -1.84
N ALA A 272 -41.09 26.99 -2.69
CA ALA A 272 -41.07 27.45 -4.08
C ALA A 272 -40.46 26.34 -4.95
N LEU A 273 -41.35 25.68 -5.68
CA LEU A 273 -41.06 24.88 -6.86
C LEU A 273 -40.71 25.82 -8.02
N ILE A 274 -39.67 25.54 -8.78
CA ILE A 274 -39.57 25.92 -10.19
C ILE A 274 -39.00 24.74 -10.97
N ALA A 275 -39.81 24.29 -11.89
CA ALA A 275 -39.53 23.31 -12.94
C ALA A 275 -39.06 24.02 -14.23
N GLY A 276 -38.41 23.26 -15.08
CA GLY A 276 -38.14 23.59 -16.51
C GLY A 276 -36.65 23.65 -16.79
N ALA A 277 -36.13 23.15 -17.88
CA ALA A 277 -36.67 22.54 -19.07
C ALA A 277 -35.56 21.68 -19.72
N ILE A 278 -36.03 20.65 -20.40
CA ILE A 278 -35.30 19.77 -21.30
C ILE A 278 -34.99 20.53 -22.57
N THR A 279 -33.77 20.42 -23.13
CA THR A 279 -33.57 20.46 -24.58
C THR A 279 -32.45 19.51 -24.99
N SER A 280 -32.87 18.51 -25.71
CA SER A 280 -32.10 17.62 -26.56
C SER A 280 -31.44 18.40 -27.71
N LEU A 281 -30.26 17.92 -28.16
CA LEU A 281 -29.90 17.93 -29.58
C LEU A 281 -28.76 16.93 -29.83
N ALA A 282 -29.15 15.82 -30.43
CA ALA A 282 -28.31 14.94 -31.23
C ALA A 282 -28.14 15.54 -32.62
N ILE A 283 -26.96 15.53 -33.16
CA ILE A 283 -26.63 15.67 -34.61
C ILE A 283 -25.15 15.29 -34.75
N ILE A 284 -24.83 14.34 -35.44
CA ILE A 284 -24.61 13.71 -36.74
C ILE A 284 -23.22 13.15 -36.74
N TRP A 285 -22.96 11.89 -36.80
CA TRP A 285 -22.97 10.85 -37.85
C TRP A 285 -22.47 11.33 -39.21
N GLN A 286 -21.47 10.59 -39.73
CA GLN A 286 -20.88 10.54 -41.06
C GLN A 286 -19.62 11.39 -41.30
N PHE A 287 -18.48 10.72 -41.45
CA PHE A 287 -17.83 10.59 -42.73
C PHE A 287 -17.01 9.28 -42.75
N TRP A 288 -17.51 8.46 -43.55
CA TRP A 288 -17.00 7.23 -44.11
C TRP A 288 -16.14 7.51 -45.34
N HIS A 289 -15.13 6.65 -45.54
CA HIS A 289 -14.48 6.31 -46.81
C HIS A 289 -13.59 7.32 -47.52
N LEU A 290 -12.47 6.72 -47.91
CA LEU A 290 -11.51 6.93 -49.00
C LEU A 290 -10.14 7.44 -48.52
N PHE A 291 -9.22 6.60 -48.47
CA PHE A 291 -8.27 5.96 -49.39
C PHE A 291 -7.54 4.81 -48.69
#